data_bf940bfe0f57d8fe864b8eeb6e5ec2ed
#
_entry.id   bf940bfe0f57d8fe864b8eeb6e5ec2ed
#
_cell.length_a   1.000
_cell.length_b   1.000
_cell.length_c   1.000
_cell.angle_alpha   90.00
_cell.angle_beta   90.00
_cell.angle_gamma   90.00
#
_symmetry.space_group_name_H-M   'P 1'
#
loop_
_entity.id
_entity.type
_entity.pdbx_description
1 polymer ?
#
loop_
_entity_poly.entity_id
_entity_poly.type
_entity_poly.pdbx_seq_one_letter_code
_entity_poly.pdbx_strand_id
1 'polypeptide(L)'
;REFEKKQTYKPLSDNLFIEESMIDGQGLFASNDIPEGTDLGISHIEIEKDKMAALEMIRTPLGGFINHEKTVKETNGEDKDVEVSGPNCKRIKGRMDGCKIEYSLITRRDIKAGEELTLEYSMYIPVK
;
A
#
# COMPACT_ATOMS: atom_id res chain seq x y z
N ARG A 1 -0.77 -1.53 32.95
CA ARG A 1 -2.16 -1.77 33.31
C ARG A 1 -2.99 -2.01 32.08
N GLU A 2 -4.14 -2.59 32.28
CA GLU A 2 -4.91 -3.05 31.13
C GLU A 2 -5.38 -1.91 30.25
N PHE A 3 -5.81 -0.82 30.86
CA PHE A 3 -6.28 0.28 30.04
C PHE A 3 -5.13 0.90 29.26
N GLU A 4 -3.93 0.82 29.77
CA GLU A 4 -2.78 1.31 29.04
C GLU A 4 -2.52 0.47 27.81
N LYS A 5 -2.70 -0.83 27.92
CA LYS A 5 -2.55 -1.69 26.75
C LYS A 5 -3.58 -1.36 25.69
N LYS A 6 -4.80 -1.06 26.11
CA LYS A 6 -5.85 -0.73 25.16
C LYS A 6 -5.58 0.58 24.45
N GLN A 7 -4.78 1.43 25.07
CA GLN A 7 -4.49 2.74 24.50
C GLN A 7 -3.23 2.74 23.66
N THR A 8 -2.55 1.62 23.57
CA THR A 8 -1.34 1.54 22.78
C THR A 8 -1.68 1.66 21.30
N TYR A 9 -1.06 2.61 20.65
CA TYR A 9 -1.25 2.81 19.23
C TYR A 9 -0.44 1.79 18.45
N LYS A 10 -1.07 1.15 17.48
CA LYS A 10 -0.38 0.18 16.63
C LYS A 10 -0.48 0.66 15.19
N PRO A 11 0.58 1.23 14.66
CA PRO A 11 0.55 1.71 13.27
C PRO A 11 0.45 0.60 12.24
N LEU A 12 0.83 -0.63 12.61
CA LEU A 12 0.71 -1.78 11.73
C LEU A 12 -0.14 -2.83 12.40
N SER A 13 -0.90 -3.58 11.59
CA SER A 13 -1.68 -4.68 12.13
C SER A 13 -0.74 -5.82 12.51
N ASP A 14 -1.28 -6.77 13.29
CA ASP A 14 -0.46 -7.88 13.81
C ASP A 14 0.03 -8.81 12.71
N ASN A 15 -0.57 -8.75 11.52
CA ASN A 15 -0.15 -9.62 10.43
C ASN A 15 0.91 -9.00 9.54
N LEU A 16 1.52 -7.88 9.97
CA LEU A 16 2.55 -7.19 9.20
C LEU A 16 3.74 -6.88 10.10
N PHE A 17 4.92 -6.89 9.50
CA PHE A 17 6.12 -6.47 10.21
C PHE A 17 7.10 -5.84 9.23
N ILE A 18 8.08 -5.12 9.75
CA ILE A 18 9.07 -4.41 8.96
C ILE A 18 10.39 -5.15 9.08
N GLU A 19 11.03 -5.37 7.93
CA GLU A 19 12.27 -6.12 7.88
C GLU A 19 13.11 -5.59 6.74
N GLU A 20 14.38 -5.98 6.71
CA GLU A 20 15.25 -5.63 5.61
C GLU A 20 14.72 -6.23 4.32
N SER A 21 14.68 -5.43 3.26
CA SER A 21 14.05 -5.81 2.00
C SER A 21 15.10 -6.19 0.96
N MET A 22 14.78 -7.15 0.13
CA MET A 22 15.61 -7.46 -1.02
C MET A 22 15.45 -6.42 -2.13
N ILE A 23 14.42 -5.60 -2.05
CA ILE A 23 14.18 -4.59 -3.07
C ILE A 23 14.93 -3.33 -2.73
N ASP A 24 14.70 -2.78 -1.54
CA ASP A 24 15.31 -1.52 -1.15
C ASP A 24 15.11 -1.31 0.34
N GLY A 25 16.21 -1.11 1.06
CA GLY A 25 16.18 -0.76 2.47
C GLY A 25 15.28 -1.64 3.31
N GLN A 26 14.35 -1.03 4.00
CA GLN A 26 13.36 -1.73 4.83
C GLN A 26 12.11 -1.97 4.02
N GLY A 27 11.43 -3.08 4.28
CA GLY A 27 10.20 -3.41 3.58
C GLY A 27 9.12 -3.85 4.53
N LEU A 28 7.92 -4.03 4.00
CA LEU A 28 6.75 -4.45 4.74
C LEU A 28 6.47 -5.90 4.40
N PHE A 29 6.38 -6.76 5.42
CA PHE A 29 6.26 -8.20 5.22
C PHE A 29 5.05 -8.74 5.93
N ALA A 30 4.51 -9.84 5.40
CA ALA A 30 3.40 -10.55 6.03
C ALA A 30 3.94 -11.50 7.08
N SER A 31 3.37 -11.43 8.29
CA SER A 31 3.76 -12.37 9.35
C SER A 31 2.95 -13.65 9.31
N ASN A 32 1.86 -13.65 8.56
CA ASN A 32 1.05 -14.85 8.34
C ASN A 32 0.36 -14.70 7.00
N ASP A 33 -0.32 -15.75 6.56
CA ASP A 33 -1.01 -15.70 5.28
C ASP A 33 -2.11 -14.66 5.31
N ILE A 34 -2.21 -13.89 4.23
CA ILE A 34 -3.21 -12.83 4.10
C ILE A 34 -4.02 -13.08 2.84
N PRO A 35 -5.33 -13.24 2.96
CA PRO A 35 -6.15 -13.51 1.77
C PRO A 35 -6.26 -12.30 0.85
N GLU A 36 -6.52 -12.58 -0.41
CA GLU A 36 -6.81 -11.54 -1.39
C GLU A 36 -7.98 -10.69 -0.94
N GLY A 37 -7.90 -9.39 -1.20
CA GLY A 37 -8.98 -8.48 -0.87
C GLY A 37 -8.98 -7.99 0.57
N THR A 38 -7.92 -8.28 1.30
CA THR A 38 -7.83 -7.84 2.70
C THR A 38 -7.47 -6.37 2.76
N ASP A 39 -8.23 -5.62 3.54
CA ASP A 39 -7.97 -4.21 3.79
C ASP A 39 -6.96 -4.10 4.93
N LEU A 40 -5.78 -3.61 4.60
CA LEU A 40 -4.70 -3.52 5.58
C LEU A 40 -4.68 -2.19 6.31
N GLY A 41 -5.55 -1.27 5.93
CA GLY A 41 -5.66 0.01 6.60
C GLY A 41 -5.27 1.16 5.69
N ILE A 42 -5.30 2.36 6.25
CA ILE A 42 -5.01 3.56 5.49
C ILE A 42 -3.50 3.67 5.31
N SER A 43 -3.07 3.73 4.06
CA SER A 43 -1.64 3.82 3.74
C SER A 43 -1.23 5.23 3.32
N HIS A 44 -2.16 5.99 2.76
CA HIS A 44 -1.83 7.31 2.23
C HIS A 44 -2.99 8.25 2.43
N ILE A 45 -2.67 9.52 2.61
CA ILE A 45 -3.66 10.57 2.72
C ILE A 45 -3.24 11.68 1.78
N GLU A 46 -4.13 12.03 0.86
CA GLU A 46 -3.88 13.12 -0.07
C GLU A 46 -4.60 14.36 0.42
N ILE A 47 -3.87 15.47 0.53
CA ILE A 47 -4.42 16.72 1.05
C ILE A 47 -4.22 17.79 0.02
N GLU A 48 -5.28 18.53 -0.29
CA GLU A 48 -5.19 19.70 -1.13
C GLU A 48 -4.81 20.87 -0.24
N LYS A 49 -3.62 21.42 -0.47
CA LYS A 49 -3.10 22.43 0.43
C LYS A 49 -3.67 23.82 0.16
N ASP A 50 -3.95 24.13 -1.10
CA ASP A 50 -4.56 25.40 -1.42
C ASP A 50 -5.27 25.27 -2.76
N LYS A 51 -5.90 26.37 -3.16
CA LYS A 51 -6.72 26.36 -4.36
C LYS A 51 -5.91 26.32 -5.62
N MET A 52 -4.62 26.48 -5.52
CA MET A 52 -3.75 26.45 -6.69
C MET A 52 -3.33 25.03 -7.02
N ALA A 53 -4.02 24.06 -6.47
CA ALA A 53 -3.83 22.66 -6.81
C ALA A 53 -2.54 22.07 -6.27
N ALA A 54 -2.00 22.64 -5.23
CA ALA A 54 -0.87 22.01 -4.56
C ALA A 54 -1.41 20.84 -3.74
N LEU A 55 -0.94 19.65 -4.09
CA LEU A 55 -1.35 18.45 -3.38
C LEU A 55 -0.19 17.91 -2.58
N GLU A 56 -0.50 17.35 -1.44
CA GLU A 56 0.51 16.73 -0.60
C GLU A 56 0.05 15.33 -0.26
N MET A 57 0.92 14.36 -0.51
CA MET A 57 0.66 12.96 -0.17
C MET A 57 1.37 12.62 1.11
N ILE A 58 0.62 12.24 2.11
CA ILE A 58 1.16 11.86 3.41
C ILE A 58 1.10 10.35 3.51
N ARG A 59 2.20 9.75 3.93
CA ARG A 59 2.28 8.31 4.11
C ARG A 59 2.14 7.96 5.58
N THR A 60 1.23 7.03 5.88
CA THR A 60 1.22 6.42 7.21
C THR A 60 2.38 5.45 7.29
N PRO A 61 2.68 4.89 8.47
CA PRO A 61 3.73 3.86 8.53
C PRO A 61 3.48 2.72 7.55
N LEU A 62 2.23 2.36 7.33
CA LEU A 62 1.89 1.32 6.37
C LEU A 62 2.36 1.69 4.96
N GLY A 63 2.10 2.92 4.54
CA GLY A 63 2.51 3.37 3.22
C GLY A 63 3.96 3.78 3.14
N GLY A 64 4.60 4.05 4.27
CA GLY A 64 5.97 4.51 4.28
C GLY A 64 7.00 3.42 4.09
N PHE A 65 6.64 2.18 4.42
CA PHE A 65 7.59 1.08 4.33
C PHE A 65 7.30 0.11 3.19
N ILE A 66 6.22 0.31 2.45
CA ILE A 66 5.92 -0.59 1.35
C ILE A 66 6.78 -0.21 0.13
N ASN A 67 7.41 -1.19 -0.47
CA ASN A 67 8.30 -0.95 -1.59
C ASN A 67 7.57 -0.99 -2.91
N HIS A 68 8.20 -0.40 -3.91
CA HIS A 68 7.61 -0.29 -5.23
C HIS A 68 7.92 -1.54 -6.04
N GLU A 69 6.91 -2.03 -6.75
CA GLU A 69 7.10 -3.08 -7.74
C GLU A 69 6.25 -2.71 -8.94
N LYS A 70 6.87 -2.76 -10.11
CA LYS A 70 6.21 -2.38 -11.35
C LYS A 70 5.44 -3.55 -11.91
N THR A 71 4.27 -3.27 -12.46
CA THR A 71 3.50 -4.28 -13.17
C THR A 71 4.19 -4.60 -14.50
N VAL A 72 4.39 -5.88 -14.76
CA VAL A 72 4.98 -6.36 -16.01
C VAL A 72 3.91 -7.08 -16.78
N LYS A 73 3.71 -6.67 -18.03
CA LYS A 73 2.70 -7.26 -18.90
C LYS A 73 3.35 -7.77 -20.17
N GLU A 74 2.74 -8.81 -20.74
CA GLU A 74 3.17 -9.37 -22.01
C GLU A 74 1.97 -9.52 -22.92
N THR A 75 2.18 -9.31 -24.20
CA THR A 75 1.12 -9.50 -25.19
C THR A 75 1.01 -10.98 -25.52
N ASN A 76 -0.17 -11.55 -25.36
CA ASN A 76 -0.37 -12.94 -25.70
C ASN A 76 -0.69 -13.07 -27.18
N GLY A 77 -0.98 -14.29 -27.64
CA GLY A 77 -1.23 -14.56 -29.03
C GLY A 77 -2.49 -13.94 -29.58
N GLU A 78 -3.31 -13.34 -28.74
CA GLU A 78 -4.55 -12.67 -29.14
C GLU A 78 -4.42 -11.16 -29.05
N ASP A 79 -3.20 -10.65 -28.98
CA ASP A 79 -2.94 -9.22 -28.89
C ASP A 79 -3.51 -8.58 -27.64
N LYS A 80 -3.61 -9.34 -26.56
CA LYS A 80 -4.07 -8.82 -25.29
C LYS A 80 -2.91 -8.77 -24.32
N ASP A 81 -2.83 -7.68 -23.57
CA ASP A 81 -1.83 -7.56 -22.53
C ASP A 81 -2.25 -8.40 -21.34
N VAL A 82 -1.34 -9.22 -20.86
CA VAL A 82 -1.56 -10.08 -19.72
C VAL A 82 -0.52 -9.74 -18.66
N GLU A 83 -0.96 -9.48 -17.44
CA GLU A 83 -0.03 -9.22 -16.36
C GLU A 83 0.67 -10.51 -15.98
N VAL A 84 2.01 -10.53 -16.08
CA VAL A 84 2.79 -11.72 -15.73
C VAL A 84 3.47 -11.56 -14.38
N SER A 85 3.64 -10.34 -13.91
CA SER A 85 4.12 -10.10 -12.56
C SER A 85 3.76 -8.69 -12.16
N GLY A 86 3.74 -8.43 -10.85
CA GLY A 86 3.41 -7.11 -10.38
C GLY A 86 3.23 -7.11 -8.88
N PRO A 87 2.89 -5.96 -8.33
CA PRO A 87 2.75 -5.83 -6.89
C PRO A 87 1.60 -6.68 -6.38
N ASN A 88 1.71 -7.06 -5.11
CA ASN A 88 0.64 -7.84 -4.49
C ASN A 88 -0.38 -6.98 -3.75
N CYS A 89 -0.21 -5.67 -3.78
CA CYS A 89 -1.15 -4.75 -3.14
C CYS A 89 -1.52 -3.62 -4.09
N LYS A 90 -2.62 -2.95 -3.77
CA LYS A 90 -3.08 -1.79 -4.51
C LYS A 90 -3.65 -0.78 -3.55
N ARG A 91 -3.69 0.48 -3.97
CA ARG A 91 -4.32 1.54 -3.20
C ARG A 91 -5.72 1.77 -3.75
N ILE A 92 -6.67 1.88 -2.84
CA ILE A 92 -8.05 2.16 -3.23
C ILE A 92 -8.47 3.44 -2.55
N LYS A 93 -8.98 4.37 -3.35
CA LYS A 93 -9.53 5.61 -2.81
C LYS A 93 -10.71 5.27 -1.90
N GLY A 94 -10.64 5.75 -0.69
CA GLY A 94 -11.71 5.51 0.25
C GLY A 94 -12.43 6.78 0.60
N ARG A 95 -12.36 7.14 1.87
CA ARG A 95 -13.13 8.24 2.39
C ARG A 95 -12.62 9.58 1.88
N MET A 96 -13.56 10.44 1.50
CA MET A 96 -13.25 11.81 1.14
C MET A 96 -13.91 12.71 2.17
N ASP A 97 -13.15 13.69 2.64
CA ASP A 97 -13.62 14.56 3.69
C ASP A 97 -13.03 15.96 3.44
N GLY A 98 -13.83 16.82 2.84
CA GLY A 98 -13.35 18.14 2.47
C GLY A 98 -12.24 18.05 1.44
N CYS A 99 -11.06 18.53 1.80
CA CYS A 99 -9.91 18.48 0.90
C CYS A 99 -9.00 17.31 1.19
N LYS A 100 -9.48 16.31 1.92
CA LYS A 100 -8.68 15.16 2.33
C LYS A 100 -9.24 13.89 1.71
N ILE A 101 -8.37 13.08 1.11
CA ILE A 101 -8.75 11.80 0.53
C ILE A 101 -7.88 10.73 1.17
N GLU A 102 -8.52 9.71 1.72
CA GLU A 102 -7.82 8.58 2.33
C GLU A 102 -7.76 7.43 1.34
N TYR A 103 -6.60 6.78 1.30
CA TYR A 103 -6.38 5.60 0.46
C TYR A 103 -6.08 4.42 1.35
N SER A 104 -6.76 3.32 1.10
CA SER A 104 -6.54 2.07 1.82
C SER A 104 -5.69 1.14 1.00
N LEU A 105 -4.88 0.36 1.69
CA LEU A 105 -4.01 -0.64 1.07
C LEU A 105 -4.75 -1.97 1.09
N ILE A 106 -4.97 -2.54 -0.10
CA ILE A 106 -5.75 -3.76 -0.26
C ILE A 106 -4.88 -4.79 -0.96
N THR A 107 -4.94 -6.04 -0.52
CA THR A 107 -4.19 -7.10 -1.19
C THR A 107 -4.86 -7.46 -2.50
N ARG A 108 -4.05 -7.63 -3.55
CA ARG A 108 -4.53 -7.96 -4.88
C ARG A 108 -4.59 -9.47 -5.11
N ARG A 109 -3.92 -10.23 -4.26
CA ARG A 109 -3.92 -11.68 -4.32
C ARG A 109 -3.57 -12.21 -2.95
N ASP A 110 -3.64 -13.52 -2.78
CA ASP A 110 -3.22 -14.13 -1.53
C ASP A 110 -1.74 -13.88 -1.30
N ILE A 111 -1.39 -13.54 -0.07
CA ILE A 111 -0.02 -13.27 0.31
C ILE A 111 0.37 -14.30 1.36
N LYS A 112 1.53 -14.91 1.18
CA LYS A 112 2.01 -15.93 2.11
C LYS A 112 2.84 -15.31 3.21
N ALA A 113 2.84 -15.97 4.37
CA ALA A 113 3.69 -15.54 5.48
C ALA A 113 5.14 -15.43 4.99
N GLY A 114 5.78 -14.31 5.35
CA GLY A 114 7.15 -14.05 4.93
C GLY A 114 7.28 -13.34 3.61
N GLU A 115 6.20 -13.17 2.88
CA GLU A 115 6.24 -12.49 1.59
C GLU A 115 6.25 -10.99 1.80
N GLU A 116 7.05 -10.27 1.00
CA GLU A 116 7.08 -8.82 1.08
C GLU A 116 5.90 -8.24 0.34
N LEU A 117 5.26 -7.22 0.94
CA LEU A 117 4.18 -6.51 0.29
C LEU A 117 4.74 -5.42 -0.59
N THR A 118 4.17 -5.26 -1.77
CA THR A 118 4.63 -4.28 -2.74
C THR A 118 3.45 -3.53 -3.33
N LEU A 119 3.74 -2.36 -3.85
CA LEU A 119 2.74 -1.46 -4.40
C LEU A 119 3.36 -0.74 -5.58
N GLU A 120 2.61 -0.56 -6.64
CA GLU A 120 3.11 0.23 -7.76
C GLU A 120 2.90 1.71 -7.45
N TYR A 121 3.99 2.48 -7.54
CA TYR A 121 3.99 3.87 -7.15
C TYR A 121 3.52 4.81 -8.26
N SER A 122 3.02 4.26 -9.35
CA SER A 122 2.71 5.09 -10.51
C SER A 122 1.78 6.25 -10.18
N MET A 123 0.94 6.07 -9.19
CA MET A 123 0.00 7.13 -8.84
C MET A 123 0.63 8.23 -8.01
N TYR A 124 1.90 8.08 -7.65
CA TYR A 124 2.61 9.19 -7.02
C TYR A 124 3.23 10.10 -8.03
N ILE A 125 3.36 9.64 -9.25
CA ILE A 125 4.00 10.44 -10.27
C ILE A 125 3.08 11.60 -10.56
N PRO A 126 3.53 12.83 -10.33
CA PRO A 126 2.66 13.97 -10.53
C PRO A 126 2.19 13.99 -11.97
N VAL A 127 0.94 14.25 -12.12
CA VAL A 127 0.40 14.46 -13.45
C VAL A 127 0.91 15.81 -13.90
N LYS A 128 1.56 15.81 -15.03
CA LYS A 128 2.16 17.05 -15.51
C LYS A 128 1.13 17.93 -16.13
#